data_cd5e08b22caf17f7b9c7b1199fbc331a
#
_entry.id   cd5e08b22caf17f7b9c7b1199fbc331a
#
_cell.length_a   1.000
_cell.length_b   1.000
_cell.length_c   1.000
_cell.angle_alpha   90.00
_cell.angle_beta   90.00
_cell.angle_gamma   90.00
#
_symmetry.space_group_name_H-M   'P 1'
#
loop_
_entity.id
_entity.type
_entity.pdbx_description
1 polymer ?
#
loop_
_entity_poly.entity_id
_entity_poly.type
_entity_poly.pdbx_seq_one_letter_code
_entity_poly.pdbx_strand_id
1 'polypeptide(L)'
;MSSQITVLYDTIRPEEKALTEAATKMGIKIEMVDCKNLVLDVDKKSQYQTVLQRCVSYYRNLHATAALEGMGANVINSLYCGVYAGNKLFTHMLLKNAGIETPYVSVAFSKDSALAALDTIGYPKVIKPTVGSWGRMVQKLNNKEAAEGIIEEREKMYPIYQVHYLEEFVQRPPRDIRAIVIGDTVAGRSEEHTSELQSH
;
A
#
# COMPACT_ATOMS: atom_id res chain seq x y z
N MET A 1 -28.46 -5.76 20.64
CA MET A 1 -28.08 -4.51 19.95
C MET A 1 -27.53 -4.90 18.60
N SER A 2 -28.14 -4.47 17.48
CA SER A 2 -27.58 -4.76 16.16
C SER A 2 -26.25 -4.01 16.05
N SER A 3 -25.15 -4.72 15.87
CA SER A 3 -23.83 -4.12 15.68
C SER A 3 -23.86 -3.28 14.40
N GLN A 4 -23.70 -1.98 14.55
CA GLN A 4 -23.56 -1.05 13.43
C GLN A 4 -22.11 -1.05 12.99
N ILE A 5 -21.88 -1.33 11.71
CA ILE A 5 -20.56 -1.24 11.08
C ILE A 5 -20.43 0.11 10.37
N THR A 6 -19.38 0.83 10.61
CA THR A 6 -19.05 2.08 9.91
C THR A 6 -18.05 1.79 8.80
N VAL A 7 -18.33 2.25 7.58
CA VAL A 7 -17.36 2.24 6.47
C VAL A 7 -16.78 3.63 6.33
N LEU A 8 -15.51 3.78 6.69
CA LEU A 8 -14.78 5.04 6.56
C LEU A 8 -14.08 5.10 5.20
N TYR A 9 -14.48 6.04 4.37
CA TYR A 9 -13.94 6.20 3.02
C TYR A 9 -13.52 7.65 2.75
N ASP A 10 -12.72 7.87 1.71
CA ASP A 10 -12.42 9.20 1.14
C ASP A 10 -12.74 9.28 -0.36
N THR A 11 -13.06 8.15 -0.96
CA THR A 11 -13.44 8.01 -2.37
C THR A 11 -14.38 6.82 -2.49
N ILE A 12 -15.55 7.02 -3.10
CA ILE A 12 -16.50 5.94 -3.38
C ILE A 12 -16.11 5.26 -4.70
N ARG A 13 -15.82 3.98 -4.62
CA ARG A 13 -15.49 3.10 -5.75
C ARG A 13 -16.52 1.98 -5.84
N PRO A 14 -16.47 1.12 -6.85
CA PRO A 14 -17.36 -0.06 -6.94
C PRO A 14 -17.32 -0.95 -5.70
N GLU A 15 -16.14 -1.08 -5.04
CA GLU A 15 -15.98 -1.90 -3.85
C GLU A 15 -16.78 -1.37 -2.65
N GLU A 16 -16.82 -0.05 -2.42
CA GLU A 16 -17.62 0.55 -1.35
C GLU A 16 -19.12 0.38 -1.60
N LYS A 17 -19.56 0.44 -2.87
CA LYS A 17 -20.94 0.15 -3.27
C LYS A 17 -21.30 -1.32 -3.03
N ALA A 18 -20.41 -2.24 -3.43
CA ALA A 18 -20.60 -3.67 -3.22
C ALA A 18 -20.69 -4.05 -1.73
N LEU A 19 -19.91 -3.40 -0.86
CA LEU A 19 -20.02 -3.57 0.59
C LEU A 19 -21.42 -3.17 1.11
N THR A 20 -21.96 -2.05 0.62
CA THR A 20 -23.30 -1.58 1.01
C THR A 20 -24.38 -2.57 0.55
N GLU A 21 -24.27 -3.07 -0.68
CA GLU A 21 -25.21 -4.06 -1.21
C GLU A 21 -25.13 -5.39 -0.44
N ALA A 22 -23.92 -5.87 -0.14
CA ALA A 22 -23.73 -7.09 0.63
C ALA A 22 -24.29 -6.96 2.04
N ALA A 23 -24.05 -5.84 2.72
CA ALA A 23 -24.59 -5.58 4.04
C ALA A 23 -26.13 -5.59 4.02
N THR A 24 -26.76 -4.96 3.02
CA THR A 24 -28.21 -4.96 2.85
C THR A 24 -28.74 -6.38 2.68
N LYS A 25 -28.11 -7.20 1.83
CA LYS A 25 -28.52 -8.61 1.62
C LYS A 25 -28.37 -9.46 2.89
N MET A 26 -27.41 -9.13 3.74
CA MET A 26 -27.17 -9.84 5.01
C MET A 26 -27.95 -9.27 6.19
N GLY A 27 -28.75 -8.22 6.02
CA GLY A 27 -29.46 -7.54 7.10
C GLY A 27 -28.55 -6.82 8.09
N ILE A 28 -27.31 -6.49 7.68
CA ILE A 28 -26.34 -5.79 8.50
C ILE A 28 -26.52 -4.29 8.31
N LYS A 29 -26.65 -3.56 9.43
CA LYS A 29 -26.72 -2.10 9.38
C LYS A 29 -25.32 -1.51 9.20
N ILE A 30 -25.14 -0.75 8.12
CA ILE A 30 -23.88 -0.06 7.83
C ILE A 30 -24.10 1.46 7.71
N GLU A 31 -23.11 2.21 8.13
CA GLU A 31 -23.03 3.67 8.04
C GLU A 31 -21.83 4.05 7.16
N MET A 32 -22.08 4.88 6.14
CA MET A 32 -21.03 5.38 5.24
C MET A 32 -20.55 6.75 5.74
N VAL A 33 -19.26 6.87 6.09
CA VAL A 33 -18.68 8.11 6.63
C VAL A 33 -17.55 8.57 5.71
N ASP A 34 -17.67 9.78 5.16
CA ASP A 34 -16.60 10.41 4.39
C ASP A 34 -15.54 10.99 5.33
N CYS A 35 -14.36 10.41 5.31
CA CYS A 35 -13.21 10.83 6.11
C CYS A 35 -12.84 12.32 5.92
N LYS A 36 -13.12 12.89 4.75
CA LYS A 36 -12.81 14.31 4.46
C LYS A 36 -13.68 15.29 5.24
N ASN A 37 -14.84 14.83 5.67
CA ASN A 37 -15.79 15.62 6.47
C ASN A 37 -15.74 15.26 7.96
N LEU A 38 -14.88 14.31 8.34
CA LEU A 38 -14.80 13.81 9.71
C LEU A 38 -13.88 14.69 10.56
N VAL A 39 -14.38 15.06 11.74
CA VAL A 39 -13.58 15.65 12.82
C VAL A 39 -13.62 14.69 14.00
N LEU A 40 -12.46 14.26 14.48
CA LEU A 40 -12.30 13.39 15.63
C LEU A 40 -11.75 14.19 16.82
N ASP A 41 -12.49 14.20 17.92
CA ASP A 41 -12.01 14.71 19.20
C ASP A 41 -11.31 13.56 19.93
N VAL A 42 -10.00 13.50 19.79
CA VAL A 42 -9.18 12.36 20.23
C VAL A 42 -9.14 12.17 21.74
N ASP A 43 -9.56 13.18 22.52
CA ASP A 43 -9.66 13.10 23.97
C ASP A 43 -10.97 12.43 24.43
N LYS A 44 -11.87 12.14 23.50
CA LYS A 44 -13.14 11.48 23.76
C LYS A 44 -13.15 10.03 23.28
N LYS A 45 -14.03 9.23 23.86
CA LYS A 45 -14.28 7.88 23.37
C LYS A 45 -14.95 7.93 22.00
N SER A 46 -14.57 7.02 21.10
CA SER A 46 -15.17 6.91 19.78
C SER A 46 -16.67 6.63 19.87
N GLN A 47 -17.44 7.31 19.04
CA GLN A 47 -18.85 6.96 18.79
C GLN A 47 -18.99 5.75 17.86
N TYR A 48 -17.95 5.40 17.13
CA TYR A 48 -17.90 4.25 16.23
C TYR A 48 -17.32 3.05 16.98
N GLN A 49 -18.00 1.90 16.88
CA GLN A 49 -17.55 0.66 17.53
C GLN A 49 -16.66 -0.17 16.60
N THR A 50 -17.16 -0.46 15.41
CA THR A 50 -16.43 -1.22 14.38
C THR A 50 -16.37 -0.41 13.10
N VAL A 51 -15.16 -0.19 12.61
CA VAL A 51 -14.89 0.62 11.42
C VAL A 51 -14.18 -0.20 10.37
N LEU A 52 -14.76 -0.29 9.18
CA LEU A 52 -14.07 -0.79 8.00
C LEU A 52 -13.31 0.38 7.35
N GLN A 53 -12.00 0.36 7.43
CA GLN A 53 -11.14 1.40 6.87
C GLN A 53 -10.98 1.20 5.37
N ARG A 54 -11.52 2.14 4.59
CA ARG A 54 -11.56 2.09 3.12
C ARG A 54 -10.98 3.32 2.43
N CYS A 55 -10.30 4.21 3.16
CA CYS A 55 -9.66 5.37 2.55
C CYS A 55 -8.58 4.93 1.55
N VAL A 56 -8.60 5.54 0.37
CA VAL A 56 -7.60 5.34 -0.69
C VAL A 56 -6.30 6.06 -0.37
N SER A 57 -6.39 7.25 0.23
CA SER A 57 -5.23 8.01 0.67
C SER A 57 -4.50 7.31 1.82
N TYR A 58 -3.25 6.95 1.60
CA TYR A 58 -2.40 6.31 2.62
C TYR A 58 -2.36 7.09 3.93
N TYR A 59 -2.14 8.41 3.87
CA TYR A 59 -2.03 9.24 5.06
C TYR A 59 -3.37 9.41 5.80
N ARG A 60 -4.48 9.61 5.07
CA ARG A 60 -5.81 9.64 5.72
C ARG A 60 -6.14 8.31 6.38
N ASN A 61 -5.83 7.21 5.69
CA ASN A 61 -5.98 5.86 6.24
C ASN A 61 -5.25 5.74 7.58
N LEU A 62 -3.94 5.99 7.61
CA LEU A 62 -3.14 5.81 8.82
C LEU A 62 -3.60 6.72 9.98
N HIS A 63 -3.79 8.02 9.72
CA HIS A 63 -4.11 8.96 10.78
C HIS A 63 -5.54 8.77 11.33
N ALA A 64 -6.51 8.51 10.46
CA ALA A 64 -7.88 8.21 10.92
C ALA A 64 -7.93 6.89 11.70
N THR A 65 -7.20 5.86 11.24
CA THR A 65 -7.11 4.58 11.96
C THR A 65 -6.46 4.76 13.33
N ALA A 66 -5.32 5.45 13.40
CA ALA A 66 -4.63 5.72 14.67
C ALA A 66 -5.54 6.45 15.67
N ALA A 67 -6.23 7.49 15.21
CA ALA A 67 -7.15 8.24 16.05
C ALA A 67 -8.30 7.35 16.56
N LEU A 68 -8.97 6.63 15.65
CA LEU A 68 -10.11 5.79 15.99
C LEU A 68 -9.74 4.62 16.93
N GLU A 69 -8.60 3.94 16.69
CA GLU A 69 -8.10 2.92 17.61
C GLU A 69 -7.73 3.50 18.98
N GLY A 70 -7.06 4.66 19.02
CA GLY A 70 -6.75 5.38 20.26
C GLY A 70 -8.00 5.79 21.04
N MET A 71 -9.09 6.10 20.34
CA MET A 71 -10.40 6.40 20.92
C MET A 71 -11.21 5.15 21.30
N GLY A 72 -10.67 3.94 21.09
CA GLY A 72 -11.26 2.66 21.48
C GLY A 72 -12.18 2.00 20.42
N ALA A 73 -12.15 2.43 19.17
CA ALA A 73 -12.83 1.74 18.07
C ALA A 73 -12.06 0.49 17.62
N ASN A 74 -12.78 -0.53 17.17
CA ASN A 74 -12.19 -1.67 16.47
C ASN A 74 -12.09 -1.35 14.98
N VAL A 75 -10.89 -1.12 14.46
CA VAL A 75 -10.69 -0.74 13.06
C VAL A 75 -10.14 -1.91 12.24
N ILE A 76 -10.76 -2.19 11.10
CA ILE A 76 -10.38 -3.22 10.13
C ILE A 76 -10.07 -2.53 8.79
N ASN A 77 -8.86 -2.58 8.27
CA ASN A 77 -7.64 -3.16 8.87
C ASN A 77 -7.05 -2.21 9.90
N SER A 78 -6.32 -2.79 10.87
CA SER A 78 -5.68 -2.05 11.97
C SER A 78 -4.58 -1.09 11.48
N LEU A 79 -4.17 -0.16 12.37
CA LEU A 79 -3.04 0.72 12.11
C LEU A 79 -1.77 -0.07 11.78
N TYR A 80 -1.50 -1.15 12.53
CA TYR A 80 -0.38 -2.03 12.26
C TYR A 80 -0.40 -2.56 10.82
N CYS A 81 -1.54 -3.10 10.38
CA CYS A 81 -1.72 -3.55 9.01
C CYS A 81 -1.51 -2.41 8.00
N GLY A 82 -2.09 -1.24 8.25
CA GLY A 82 -1.95 -0.06 7.38
C GLY A 82 -0.50 0.38 7.21
N VAL A 83 0.28 0.42 8.29
CA VAL A 83 1.70 0.77 8.27
C VAL A 83 2.51 -0.24 7.46
N TYR A 84 2.38 -1.52 7.78
CA TYR A 84 3.22 -2.55 7.17
C TYR A 84 2.80 -2.89 5.73
N ALA A 85 1.53 -3.09 5.47
CA ALA A 85 1.06 -3.40 4.12
C ALA A 85 1.07 -2.20 3.16
N GLY A 86 1.04 -0.97 3.70
CA GLY A 86 1.09 0.26 2.91
C GLY A 86 2.50 0.69 2.48
N ASN A 87 3.55 0.09 3.04
CA ASN A 87 4.94 0.42 2.76
C ASN A 87 5.70 -0.82 2.24
N LYS A 88 6.24 -0.74 1.02
CA LYS A 88 6.92 -1.87 0.35
C LYS A 88 8.13 -2.38 1.12
N LEU A 89 8.91 -1.48 1.72
CA LEU A 89 10.07 -1.87 2.52
C LEU A 89 9.62 -2.64 3.78
N PHE A 90 8.61 -2.15 4.46
CA PHE A 90 8.12 -2.79 5.68
C PHE A 90 7.51 -4.16 5.38
N THR A 91 6.70 -4.26 4.31
CA THR A 91 6.18 -5.54 3.83
C THR A 91 7.31 -6.51 3.48
N HIS A 92 8.33 -6.04 2.73
CA HIS A 92 9.48 -6.87 2.36
C HIS A 92 10.20 -7.43 3.59
N MET A 93 10.44 -6.59 4.61
CA MET A 93 11.09 -7.02 5.85
C MET A 93 10.26 -8.06 6.61
N LEU A 94 8.93 -7.92 6.65
CA LEU A 94 8.06 -8.94 7.27
C LEU A 94 8.12 -10.26 6.52
N LEU A 95 8.03 -10.24 5.19
CA LEU A 95 8.10 -11.45 4.36
C LEU A 95 9.44 -12.16 4.53
N LYS A 96 10.54 -11.40 4.49
CA LYS A 96 11.89 -11.94 4.70
C LYS A 96 12.04 -12.57 6.08
N ASN A 97 11.56 -11.90 7.14
CA ASN A 97 11.62 -12.44 8.50
C ASN A 97 10.74 -13.69 8.68
N ALA A 98 9.68 -13.83 7.90
CA ALA A 98 8.85 -15.02 7.85
C ALA A 98 9.42 -16.15 6.97
N GLY A 99 10.62 -15.98 6.38
CA GLY A 99 11.24 -16.95 5.49
C GLY A 99 10.57 -17.07 4.12
N ILE A 100 9.76 -16.09 3.74
CA ILE A 100 9.11 -16.06 2.43
C ILE A 100 10.11 -15.49 1.42
N GLU A 101 10.31 -16.20 0.32
CA GLU A 101 11.19 -15.79 -0.77
C GLU A 101 10.70 -14.51 -1.43
N THR A 102 11.59 -13.54 -1.58
CA THR A 102 11.33 -12.23 -2.19
C THR A 102 12.52 -11.84 -3.07
N PRO A 103 12.31 -10.99 -4.10
CA PRO A 103 13.43 -10.44 -4.85
C PRO A 103 14.43 -9.72 -3.95
N TYR A 104 15.71 -9.70 -4.34
CA TYR A 104 16.72 -8.95 -3.60
C TYR A 104 16.41 -7.45 -3.58
N VAL A 105 16.58 -6.83 -2.43
CA VAL A 105 16.31 -5.39 -2.23
C VAL A 105 17.47 -4.73 -1.52
N SER A 106 17.89 -3.58 -2.05
CA SER A 106 18.74 -2.61 -1.36
C SER A 106 17.97 -1.32 -1.13
N VAL A 107 18.26 -0.64 -0.03
CA VAL A 107 17.68 0.68 0.27
C VAL A 107 18.80 1.69 0.49
N ALA A 108 18.67 2.82 -0.17
CA ALA A 108 19.61 3.93 -0.06
C ALA A 108 18.86 5.23 0.27
N PHE A 109 19.56 6.18 0.90
CA PHE A 109 18.96 7.39 1.45
C PHE A 109 19.55 8.68 0.87
N SER A 110 20.35 8.55 -0.19
CA SER A 110 20.89 9.67 -0.96
C SER A 110 21.22 9.21 -2.37
N LYS A 111 21.38 10.17 -3.30
CA LYS A 111 21.84 9.90 -4.67
C LYS A 111 23.14 9.09 -4.68
N ASP A 112 24.13 9.54 -3.93
CA ASP A 112 25.46 8.92 -3.93
C ASP A 112 25.42 7.47 -3.42
N SER A 113 24.70 7.23 -2.32
CA SER A 113 24.57 5.87 -1.78
C SER A 113 23.76 4.95 -2.69
N ALA A 114 22.76 5.48 -3.40
CA ALA A 114 21.98 4.72 -4.37
C ALA A 114 22.80 4.31 -5.59
N LEU A 115 23.61 5.23 -6.14
CA LEU A 115 24.50 4.95 -7.26
C LEU A 115 25.61 3.97 -6.87
N ALA A 116 26.24 4.15 -5.70
CA ALA A 116 27.23 3.22 -5.18
C ALA A 116 26.67 1.80 -4.97
N ALA A 117 25.42 1.70 -4.47
CA ALA A 117 24.74 0.42 -4.37
C ALA A 117 24.52 -0.22 -5.75
N LEU A 118 24.07 0.55 -6.74
CA LEU A 118 23.82 0.08 -8.10
C LEU A 118 25.13 -0.34 -8.81
N ASP A 119 26.23 0.34 -8.57
CA ASP A 119 27.56 -0.06 -9.11
C ASP A 119 27.97 -1.44 -8.54
N THR A 120 27.54 -1.79 -7.33
CA THR A 120 27.84 -3.08 -6.69
C THR A 120 26.87 -4.19 -7.13
N ILE A 121 25.55 -3.91 -7.12
CA ILE A 121 24.52 -4.93 -7.38
C ILE A 121 24.20 -5.09 -8.87
N GLY A 122 24.71 -4.18 -9.72
CA GLY A 122 24.57 -4.23 -11.18
C GLY A 122 23.18 -3.89 -11.71
N TYR A 123 23.05 -3.99 -13.02
CA TYR A 123 21.83 -3.69 -13.78
C TYR A 123 21.31 -4.92 -14.54
N PRO A 124 20.02 -5.02 -14.92
CA PRO A 124 18.97 -4.05 -14.62
C PRO A 124 18.42 -4.19 -13.19
N LYS A 125 17.89 -3.08 -12.64
CA LYS A 125 17.18 -3.03 -11.36
C LYS A 125 15.86 -2.29 -11.53
N VAL A 126 15.00 -2.36 -10.52
CA VAL A 126 13.75 -1.60 -10.48
C VAL A 126 13.78 -0.67 -9.29
N ILE A 127 13.56 0.62 -9.51
CA ILE A 127 13.38 1.59 -8.44
C ILE A 127 11.90 1.86 -8.23
N LYS A 128 11.47 1.84 -6.97
CA LYS A 128 10.07 2.04 -6.56
C LYS A 128 9.99 3.05 -5.42
N PRO A 129 8.89 3.83 -5.30
CA PRO A 129 8.63 4.52 -4.04
C PRO A 129 8.24 3.49 -2.97
N THR A 130 8.66 3.72 -1.74
CA THR A 130 8.29 2.83 -0.61
C THR A 130 6.79 2.81 -0.37
N VAL A 131 6.12 3.95 -0.55
CA VAL A 131 4.65 4.10 -0.49
C VAL A 131 4.13 4.52 -1.85
N GLY A 132 3.06 3.89 -2.30
CA GLY A 132 2.41 4.17 -3.59
C GLY A 132 1.81 2.91 -4.21
N SER A 133 0.86 3.11 -5.12
CA SER A 133 0.10 2.06 -5.80
C SER A 133 0.00 2.30 -7.30
N TRP A 134 -0.58 1.35 -8.03
CA TRP A 134 -0.85 1.45 -9.45
C TRP A 134 0.39 1.60 -10.34
N GLY A 135 1.55 1.09 -9.92
CA GLY A 135 2.80 1.17 -10.69
C GLY A 135 3.37 2.58 -10.83
N ARG A 136 2.77 3.59 -10.18
CA ARG A 136 3.25 4.98 -10.27
C ARG A 136 4.65 5.09 -9.72
N MET A 137 5.54 5.78 -10.45
CA MET A 137 6.95 5.97 -10.08
C MET A 137 7.74 4.66 -9.94
N VAL A 138 7.27 3.56 -10.54
CA VAL A 138 8.03 2.32 -10.68
C VAL A 138 8.77 2.38 -12.02
N GLN A 139 10.10 2.31 -11.98
CA GLN A 139 10.94 2.49 -13.16
C GLN A 139 12.03 1.43 -13.21
N LYS A 140 12.33 0.95 -14.42
CA LYS A 140 13.43 0.03 -14.67
C LYS A 140 14.71 0.84 -14.94
N LEU A 141 15.73 0.55 -14.18
CA LEU A 141 17.07 1.11 -14.34
C LEU A 141 17.88 0.14 -15.21
N ASN A 142 18.01 0.45 -16.49
CA ASN A 142 18.69 -0.42 -17.44
C ASN A 142 20.22 -0.30 -17.39
N ASN A 143 20.72 0.87 -17.03
CA ASN A 143 22.15 1.21 -16.96
C ASN A 143 22.39 2.39 -16.01
N LYS A 144 23.63 2.75 -15.83
CA LYS A 144 24.05 3.83 -14.93
C LYS A 144 23.48 5.19 -15.31
N GLU A 145 23.51 5.55 -16.59
CA GLU A 145 23.02 6.84 -17.09
C GLU A 145 21.53 7.03 -16.79
N ALA A 146 20.71 6.01 -17.07
CA ALA A 146 19.29 6.03 -16.75
C ALA A 146 19.06 6.14 -15.22
N ALA A 147 19.88 5.47 -14.42
CA ALA A 147 19.79 5.51 -12.97
C ALA A 147 20.11 6.91 -12.42
N GLU A 148 21.18 7.53 -12.90
CA GLU A 148 21.62 8.87 -12.50
C GLU A 148 20.50 9.90 -12.73
N GLY A 149 19.90 9.93 -13.92
CA GLY A 149 18.81 10.84 -14.24
C GLY A 149 17.58 10.64 -13.36
N ILE A 150 17.14 9.40 -13.20
CA ILE A 150 15.94 9.07 -12.41
C ILE A 150 16.15 9.40 -10.92
N ILE A 151 17.31 9.06 -10.36
CA ILE A 151 17.59 9.30 -8.95
C ILE A 151 17.73 10.82 -8.70
N GLU A 152 18.38 11.55 -9.61
CA GLU A 152 18.48 13.01 -9.50
C GLU A 152 17.12 13.72 -9.52
N GLU A 153 16.19 13.26 -10.35
CA GLU A 153 14.81 13.77 -10.34
C GLU A 153 14.12 13.51 -9.00
N ARG A 154 14.31 12.31 -8.42
CA ARG A 154 13.70 11.95 -7.13
C ARG A 154 14.24 12.77 -5.96
N GLU A 155 15.49 13.15 -5.97
CA GLU A 155 16.07 14.05 -4.96
C GLU A 155 15.43 15.44 -4.93
N LYS A 156 14.81 15.86 -6.02
CA LYS A 156 14.07 17.13 -6.14
C LYS A 156 12.60 17.03 -5.73
N MET A 157 12.12 15.79 -5.45
CA MET A 157 10.74 15.51 -5.07
C MET A 157 10.55 15.55 -3.54
N TYR A 158 9.31 15.25 -3.10
CA TYR A 158 9.02 15.10 -1.68
C TYR A 158 9.89 14.02 -1.01
N PRO A 159 10.23 14.17 0.28
CA PRO A 159 11.13 13.27 1.01
C PRO A 159 10.81 11.78 0.89
N ILE A 160 9.54 11.42 0.70
CA ILE A 160 9.13 10.02 0.51
C ILE A 160 9.75 9.38 -0.74
N TYR A 161 10.14 10.17 -1.74
CA TYR A 161 10.79 9.69 -2.97
C TYR A 161 12.30 9.64 -2.87
N GLN A 162 12.88 10.25 -1.81
CA GLN A 162 14.32 10.25 -1.52
C GLN A 162 14.76 9.00 -0.75
N VAL A 163 13.83 8.10 -0.44
CA VAL A 163 14.12 6.73 0.01
C VAL A 163 14.15 5.84 -1.24
N HIS A 164 15.34 5.51 -1.69
CA HIS A 164 15.56 4.74 -2.91
C HIS A 164 15.45 3.24 -2.63
N TYR A 165 14.29 2.66 -2.93
CA TYR A 165 14.05 1.23 -2.84
C TYR A 165 14.43 0.60 -4.18
N LEU A 166 15.56 -0.10 -4.20
CA LEU A 166 16.16 -0.73 -5.37
C LEU A 166 15.93 -2.23 -5.31
N GLU A 167 15.15 -2.75 -6.24
CA GLU A 167 14.75 -4.16 -6.28
C GLU A 167 15.36 -4.86 -7.49
N GLU A 168 15.68 -6.11 -7.33
CA GLU A 168 16.09 -6.98 -8.42
C GLU A 168 15.03 -7.01 -9.52
N PHE A 169 15.48 -6.90 -10.80
CA PHE A 169 14.58 -7.09 -11.93
C PHE A 169 14.38 -8.58 -12.18
N VAL A 170 13.20 -9.07 -11.83
CA VAL A 170 12.83 -10.47 -12.09
C VAL A 170 12.24 -10.59 -13.47
N GLN A 171 12.91 -11.40 -14.34
CA GLN A 171 12.38 -11.73 -15.65
C GLN A 171 11.19 -12.67 -15.49
N ARG A 172 10.00 -12.22 -15.82
CA ARG A 172 8.75 -12.97 -15.71
C ARG A 172 7.81 -12.69 -16.87
N PRO A 173 6.83 -13.56 -17.15
CA PRO A 173 5.75 -13.21 -18.08
C PRO A 173 5.05 -11.92 -17.65
N PRO A 174 4.54 -11.08 -18.57
CA PRO A 174 3.89 -9.82 -18.28
C PRO A 174 2.47 -10.04 -17.69
N ARG A 175 2.41 -10.68 -16.54
CA ARG A 175 1.16 -11.00 -15.85
C ARG A 175 1.31 -10.86 -14.34
N ASP A 176 0.24 -10.46 -13.68
CA ASP A 176 0.10 -10.48 -12.24
C ASP A 176 -0.89 -11.57 -11.84
N ILE A 177 -0.59 -12.28 -10.77
CA ILE A 177 -1.50 -13.26 -10.18
C ILE A 177 -2.07 -12.63 -8.91
N ARG A 178 -3.40 -12.47 -8.89
CA ARG A 178 -4.12 -12.02 -7.71
C ARG A 178 -4.80 -13.22 -7.05
N ALA A 179 -4.36 -13.59 -5.88
CA ALA A 179 -4.98 -14.63 -5.08
C ALA A 179 -5.85 -13.99 -3.99
N ILE A 180 -7.11 -14.41 -3.90
CA ILE A 180 -8.03 -14.00 -2.84
C ILE A 180 -8.08 -15.13 -1.83
N VAL A 181 -7.65 -14.85 -0.60
CA VAL A 181 -7.61 -15.82 0.50
C VAL A 181 -8.71 -15.46 1.50
N ILE A 182 -9.51 -16.46 1.88
CA ILE A 182 -10.56 -16.36 2.91
C ILE A 182 -10.32 -17.47 3.92
N GLY A 183 -10.00 -17.12 5.16
CA GLY A 183 -9.51 -18.08 6.14
C GLY A 183 -8.22 -18.73 5.63
N ASP A 184 -8.19 -20.05 5.57
CA ASP A 184 -7.02 -20.83 5.12
C ASP A 184 -7.14 -21.32 3.66
N THR A 185 -8.09 -20.80 2.90
CA THR A 185 -8.42 -21.29 1.56
C THR A 185 -8.28 -20.17 0.53
N VAL A 186 -7.67 -20.50 -0.61
CA VAL A 186 -7.70 -19.61 -1.80
C VAL A 186 -9.07 -19.71 -2.45
N ALA A 187 -9.92 -18.70 -2.24
CA ALA A 187 -11.29 -18.66 -2.73
C ALA A 187 -11.39 -18.31 -4.21
N GLY A 188 -10.39 -17.62 -4.75
CA GLY A 188 -10.35 -17.25 -6.16
C GLY A 188 -8.94 -16.81 -6.57
N ARG A 189 -8.68 -16.95 -7.88
CA ARG A 189 -7.44 -16.50 -8.51
C ARG A 189 -7.80 -15.81 -9.83
N SER A 190 -7.27 -14.63 -10.05
CA SER A 190 -7.31 -13.96 -11.34
C SER A 190 -5.91 -13.73 -11.87
N GLU A 191 -5.77 -13.79 -13.18
CA GLU A 191 -4.57 -13.48 -13.92
C GLU A 191 -4.84 -12.18 -14.70
N GLU A 192 -4.09 -11.13 -14.40
CA GLU A 192 -4.18 -9.85 -15.10
C GLU A 192 -2.96 -9.71 -16.00
N HIS A 193 -3.14 -9.50 -17.30
CA HIS A 193 -2.04 -9.11 -18.17
C HIS A 193 -1.65 -7.66 -17.86
N THR A 194 -0.49 -7.48 -17.23
CA THR A 194 0.09 -6.14 -17.12
C THR A 194 0.64 -5.76 -18.48
N SER A 195 0.15 -4.64 -19.04
CA SER A 195 0.89 -3.95 -20.09
C SER A 195 2.32 -3.73 -19.58
N GLU A 196 3.32 -4.04 -20.41
CA GLU A 196 4.73 -3.81 -20.11
C GLU A 196 4.89 -2.45 -19.42
N LEU A 197 5.74 -2.41 -18.37
CA LEU A 197 6.15 -1.15 -17.77
C LEU A 197 6.51 -0.21 -18.91
N GLN A 198 5.62 0.74 -19.23
CA GLN A 198 5.85 1.68 -20.32
C GLN A 198 7.12 2.45 -19.98
N SER A 199 8.18 2.08 -20.66
CA SER A 199 9.39 2.89 -20.78
C SER A 199 9.02 4.11 -21.61
N HIS A 200 8.76 5.22 -20.96
CA HIS A 200 8.85 6.55 -21.56
C HIS A 200 9.88 7.34 -20.79
#